data_b6aad9515453b00697c03d650df7faa5
#
_entry.id   b6aad9515453b00697c03d650df7faa5
#
_cell.length_a   1.000
_cell.length_b   1.000
_cell.length_c   1.000
_cell.angle_alpha   90.00
_cell.angle_beta   90.00
_cell.angle_gamma   90.00
#
_symmetry.space_group_name_H-M   'P 1'
#
loop_
_entity.id
_entity.type
_entity.pdbx_description
1 polymer ?
#
loop_
_entity_poly.entity_id
_entity_poly.type
_entity_poly.pdbx_seq_one_letter_code
_entity_poly.pdbx_strand_id
1 'polypeptide(L)'
;QDGIVKPSSFERMNFKINLEQELKKWVKIGTNLSYSKINDVDVSDGNSETVILQAITTPSVVGKYNADGTFPTLPFLSSLENPLSAVESYTRDYVYHKLLGNLYAEISFTPDLKLKTSMGIEMGASRYKEFLDPFSSAWGRNQQGQASYNTSLNYKWINEEILTYTKKIGDHSFSALAGFVASRYVGESANSSIRGFSDNKIHSMNAGTVLNKPSEDYGASTNASVLGRVTYDYQNKYLATVNFRADGSSKFGVNNRWGYFPSFSLGWRLTGEEFMKPLDWLSDLKLRVGWGQVGNDQVGYYSSYGIYGIGANYNMDGVILPGYYQSQIGNDKLRWERTTQTNVGLDFSFLNGRMTLTADAYYKKTTDLLLM
;
A
#
# COMPACT_ATOMS: atom_id res chain seq x y z
N GLN A 1 -15.41 16.25 9.65
CA GLN A 1 -15.92 16.62 8.32
C GLN A 1 -17.18 15.80 8.05
N ASP A 2 -18.26 16.51 7.67
CA ASP A 2 -19.46 15.84 7.19
C ASP A 2 -19.34 15.63 5.69
N GLY A 3 -19.81 14.46 5.22
CA GLY A 3 -19.86 14.16 3.79
C GLY A 3 -20.99 14.90 3.07
N ILE A 4 -20.97 14.86 1.74
CA ILE A 4 -22.03 15.46 0.87
C ILE A 4 -23.35 14.70 1.08
N VAL A 5 -23.29 13.40 1.30
CA VAL A 5 -24.44 12.54 1.58
C VAL A 5 -24.47 12.22 3.07
N LYS A 6 -25.53 12.61 3.78
CA LYS A 6 -25.71 12.24 5.19
C LYS A 6 -26.13 10.78 5.32
N PRO A 7 -25.68 10.06 6.38
CA PRO A 7 -24.94 10.52 7.55
C PRO A 7 -23.40 10.38 7.42
N SER A 8 -22.82 10.38 6.20
CA SER A 8 -21.38 10.19 6.06
C SER A 8 -20.59 11.25 6.82
N SER A 9 -19.61 10.81 7.57
CA SER A 9 -18.73 11.68 8.36
C SER A 9 -17.35 11.07 8.51
N PHE A 10 -16.33 11.92 8.60
CA PHE A 10 -14.95 11.52 8.81
C PHE A 10 -14.33 12.34 9.93
N GLU A 11 -13.81 11.66 10.95
CA GLU A 11 -13.06 12.26 12.04
C GLU A 11 -11.69 11.60 12.16
N ARG A 12 -10.64 12.41 12.27
CA ARG A 12 -9.27 11.93 12.45
C ARG A 12 -8.57 12.69 13.57
N MET A 13 -8.05 11.95 14.52
CA MET A 13 -7.15 12.44 15.57
C MET A 13 -5.74 11.95 15.30
N ASN A 14 -4.75 12.84 15.34
CA ASN A 14 -3.35 12.50 15.17
C ASN A 14 -2.52 12.99 16.35
N PHE A 15 -1.62 12.13 16.79
CA PHE A 15 -0.58 12.47 17.76
C PHE A 15 0.77 12.12 17.15
N LYS A 16 1.74 13.05 17.23
CA LYS A 16 3.08 12.83 16.69
C LYS A 16 4.14 13.37 17.64
N ILE A 17 5.16 12.54 17.87
CA ILE A 17 6.37 12.91 18.63
C ILE A 17 7.58 12.63 17.73
N ASN A 18 8.50 13.60 17.65
CA ASN A 18 9.81 13.43 17.07
C ASN A 18 10.81 13.91 18.12
N LEU A 19 11.69 13.02 18.53
CA LEU A 19 12.75 13.32 19.48
C LEU A 19 14.08 12.94 18.85
N GLU A 20 15.06 13.78 19.06
CA GLU A 20 16.43 13.55 18.63
C GLU A 20 17.36 14.06 19.72
N GLN A 21 18.35 13.26 20.09
CA GLN A 21 19.29 13.57 21.16
C GLN A 21 20.70 13.17 20.76
N GLU A 22 21.62 14.10 20.83
CA GLU A 22 23.05 13.82 20.78
C GLU A 22 23.50 13.36 22.17
N LEU A 23 23.77 12.07 22.35
CA LEU A 23 24.27 11.51 23.59
C LEU A 23 25.77 11.82 23.77
N LYS A 24 26.50 11.78 22.67
CA LYS A 24 27.92 12.14 22.56
C LYS A 24 28.17 12.68 21.16
N LYS A 25 29.30 13.37 20.94
CA LYS A 25 29.71 13.90 19.62
C LYS A 25 29.74 12.84 18.50
N TRP A 26 29.75 11.57 18.85
CA TRP A 26 29.82 10.45 17.92
C TRP A 26 28.58 9.52 17.97
N VAL A 27 27.62 9.78 18.88
CA VAL A 27 26.37 8.99 19.00
C VAL A 27 25.18 9.92 19.07
N LYS A 28 24.27 9.75 18.13
CA LYS A 28 22.99 10.40 18.06
C LYS A 28 21.89 9.34 18.06
N ILE A 29 20.86 9.52 18.86
CA ILE A 29 19.68 8.68 18.87
C ILE A 29 18.45 9.50 18.51
N GLY A 30 17.46 8.87 17.92
CA GLY A 30 16.22 9.54 17.63
C GLY A 30 15.07 8.58 17.53
N THR A 31 13.87 9.10 17.77
CA THR A 31 12.62 8.37 17.61
C THR A 31 11.57 9.25 16.96
N ASN A 32 10.77 8.62 16.10
CA ASN A 32 9.57 9.21 15.51
C ASN A 32 8.41 8.29 15.84
N LEU A 33 7.42 8.81 16.53
CA LEU A 33 6.19 8.10 16.87
C LEU A 33 5.00 8.87 16.33
N SER A 34 4.12 8.19 15.63
CA SER A 34 2.86 8.75 15.14
C SER A 34 1.72 7.79 15.41
N TYR A 35 0.70 8.28 16.05
CA TYR A 35 -0.54 7.55 16.27
C TYR A 35 -1.70 8.31 15.62
N SER A 36 -2.58 7.57 14.95
CA SER A 36 -3.80 8.11 14.34
C SER A 36 -4.98 7.25 14.75
N LYS A 37 -6.08 7.90 15.12
CA LYS A 37 -7.40 7.27 15.24
C LYS A 37 -8.30 7.88 14.20
N ILE A 38 -8.99 7.04 13.44
CA ILE A 38 -9.96 7.43 12.41
C ILE A 38 -11.29 6.82 12.81
N ASN A 39 -12.32 7.65 12.84
CA ASN A 39 -13.72 7.23 12.88
C ASN A 39 -14.32 7.64 11.53
N ASP A 40 -14.90 6.68 10.82
CA ASP A 40 -15.47 6.90 9.49
C ASP A 40 -16.86 6.27 9.43
N VAL A 41 -17.82 7.05 8.98
CA VAL A 41 -19.17 6.60 8.68
C VAL A 41 -19.38 6.83 7.20
N ASP A 42 -19.32 5.76 6.42
CA ASP A 42 -19.54 5.78 4.99
C ASP A 42 -20.95 5.32 4.65
N VAL A 43 -21.58 6.00 3.70
CA VAL A 43 -22.88 5.61 3.13
C VAL A 43 -22.75 4.82 1.83
N SER A 44 -21.53 4.58 1.36
CA SER A 44 -21.26 3.73 0.21
C SER A 44 -21.69 2.29 0.53
N ASP A 45 -22.48 1.69 -0.30
CA ASP A 45 -23.05 0.36 -0.11
C ASP A 45 -22.14 -0.78 -0.61
N GLY A 46 -20.92 -0.45 -1.02
CA GLY A 46 -19.95 -1.44 -1.52
C GLY A 46 -20.34 -2.08 -2.85
N ASN A 47 -21.52 -1.76 -3.38
CA ASN A 47 -22.00 -2.18 -4.69
C ASN A 47 -21.68 -1.13 -5.76
N SER A 48 -21.70 -1.53 -7.01
CA SER A 48 -21.34 -0.70 -8.17
C SER A 48 -22.21 0.55 -8.36
N GLU A 49 -23.30 0.68 -7.62
CA GLU A 49 -24.24 1.80 -7.69
C GLU A 49 -24.15 2.64 -6.42
N THR A 50 -23.39 3.74 -6.49
CA THR A 50 -23.32 4.70 -5.38
C THR A 50 -24.68 5.37 -5.16
N VAL A 51 -25.02 5.74 -3.92
CA VAL A 51 -26.23 6.52 -3.58
C VAL A 51 -26.41 7.75 -4.50
N ILE A 52 -25.30 8.38 -4.88
CA ILE A 52 -25.31 9.51 -5.83
C ILE A 52 -25.80 9.08 -7.21
N LEU A 53 -25.33 7.95 -7.73
CA LEU A 53 -25.74 7.43 -9.02
C LEU A 53 -27.24 7.04 -8.98
N GLN A 54 -27.67 6.37 -7.91
CA GLN A 54 -29.07 6.06 -7.70
C GLN A 54 -29.94 7.32 -7.66
N ALA A 55 -29.49 8.37 -6.98
CA ALA A 55 -30.20 9.66 -6.93
C ALA A 55 -30.34 10.34 -8.30
N ILE A 56 -29.32 10.22 -9.16
CA ILE A 56 -29.34 10.78 -10.52
C ILE A 56 -30.21 9.96 -11.46
N THR A 57 -30.22 8.64 -11.30
CA THR A 57 -30.95 7.72 -12.19
C THR A 57 -32.39 7.48 -11.77
N THR A 58 -32.78 7.82 -10.53
CA THR A 58 -34.15 7.68 -10.06
C THR A 58 -35.07 8.69 -10.79
N PRO A 59 -36.16 8.22 -11.45
CA PRO A 59 -37.10 9.10 -12.11
C PRO A 59 -37.74 10.10 -11.14
N SER A 60 -37.88 11.36 -11.56
CA SER A 60 -38.43 12.45 -10.73
C SER A 60 -39.90 12.25 -10.32
N VAL A 61 -40.60 11.31 -10.95
CA VAL A 61 -42.01 10.94 -10.63
C VAL A 61 -42.10 10.05 -9.37
N VAL A 62 -40.97 9.50 -8.91
CA VAL A 62 -40.92 8.66 -7.71
C VAL A 62 -40.92 9.54 -6.48
N GLY A 63 -41.93 9.37 -5.63
CA GLY A 63 -42.05 10.11 -4.38
C GLY A 63 -40.94 9.74 -3.40
N LYS A 64 -40.71 10.62 -2.42
CA LYS A 64 -39.74 10.39 -1.34
C LYS A 64 -40.14 9.22 -0.45
N TYR A 65 -41.41 9.19 -0.06
CA TYR A 65 -42.02 8.14 0.76
C TYR A 65 -43.41 7.81 0.23
N ASN A 66 -43.87 6.61 0.50
CA ASN A 66 -45.27 6.21 0.37
C ASN A 66 -46.14 6.88 1.46
N ALA A 67 -47.47 6.77 1.32
CA ALA A 67 -48.40 7.35 2.29
C ALA A 67 -48.28 6.72 3.70
N ASP A 68 -47.78 5.51 3.79
CA ASP A 68 -47.53 4.75 5.03
C ASP A 68 -46.14 5.02 5.61
N GLY A 69 -45.35 5.90 5.00
CA GLY A 69 -43.97 6.22 5.45
C GLY A 69 -42.92 5.25 4.98
N THR A 70 -43.27 4.22 4.22
CA THR A 70 -42.27 3.29 3.62
C THR A 70 -41.63 3.91 2.36
N PHE A 71 -40.54 3.30 1.91
CA PHE A 71 -39.88 3.73 0.67
C PHE A 71 -40.61 3.14 -0.57
N PRO A 72 -40.85 3.97 -1.61
CA PRO A 72 -41.37 3.47 -2.89
C PRO A 72 -40.41 2.44 -3.50
N THR A 73 -41.00 1.36 -4.01
CA THR A 73 -40.28 0.39 -4.83
C THR A 73 -40.26 0.87 -6.29
N LEU A 74 -39.22 0.50 -7.04
CA LEU A 74 -39.07 0.82 -8.47
C LEU A 74 -39.28 -0.43 -9.32
N PRO A 75 -40.52 -0.87 -9.54
CA PRO A 75 -40.82 -2.17 -10.15
C PRO A 75 -40.33 -2.33 -11.59
N PHE A 76 -40.11 -1.21 -12.30
CA PHE A 76 -39.55 -1.20 -13.66
C PHE A 76 -38.04 -1.13 -13.72
N LEU A 77 -37.37 -0.91 -12.57
CA LEU A 77 -35.94 -0.79 -12.42
C LEU A 77 -35.50 -1.67 -11.26
N SER A 78 -35.68 -2.96 -11.41
CA SER A 78 -35.52 -3.97 -10.34
C SER A 78 -34.11 -4.01 -9.72
N SER A 79 -33.13 -3.41 -10.37
CA SER A 79 -31.77 -3.25 -9.86
C SER A 79 -31.50 -1.93 -9.10
N LEU A 80 -32.45 -0.98 -9.13
CA LEU A 80 -32.32 0.31 -8.46
C LEU A 80 -33.18 0.36 -7.20
N GLU A 81 -32.57 0.79 -6.13
CA GLU A 81 -33.26 1.12 -4.87
C GLU A 81 -33.59 2.61 -4.82
N ASN A 82 -34.58 2.99 -4.01
CA ASN A 82 -34.78 4.38 -3.68
C ASN A 82 -33.51 4.91 -2.97
N PRO A 83 -32.87 6.00 -3.42
CA PRO A 83 -31.60 6.48 -2.85
C PRO A 83 -31.70 6.82 -1.35
N LEU A 84 -32.87 7.20 -0.85
CA LEU A 84 -33.08 7.40 0.59
C LEU A 84 -33.12 6.07 1.34
N SER A 85 -33.75 5.05 0.77
CA SER A 85 -33.75 3.70 1.30
C SER A 85 -32.32 3.16 1.42
N ALA A 86 -31.49 3.37 0.42
CA ALA A 86 -30.08 2.97 0.44
C ALA A 86 -29.29 3.66 1.58
N VAL A 87 -29.56 4.94 1.83
CA VAL A 87 -28.91 5.69 2.92
C VAL A 87 -29.40 5.25 4.29
N GLU A 88 -30.71 5.10 4.47
CA GLU A 88 -31.35 4.84 5.77
C GLU A 88 -31.31 3.37 6.16
N SER A 89 -31.05 2.45 5.19
CA SER A 89 -30.98 1.01 5.46
C SER A 89 -29.74 0.58 6.25
N TYR A 90 -28.66 1.36 6.20
CA TYR A 90 -27.39 0.97 6.78
C TYR A 90 -26.99 1.86 7.95
N THR A 91 -26.60 1.22 9.05
CA THR A 91 -25.84 1.86 10.12
C THR A 91 -24.44 1.29 10.11
N ARG A 92 -23.44 2.13 9.94
CA ARG A 92 -22.01 1.75 9.85
C ARG A 92 -21.19 2.46 10.89
N ASP A 93 -20.21 1.76 11.46
CA ASP A 93 -19.23 2.27 12.42
C ASP A 93 -17.88 1.65 12.07
N TYR A 94 -17.00 2.44 11.50
CA TYR A 94 -15.62 2.05 11.20
C TYR A 94 -14.65 2.82 12.06
N VAL A 95 -13.87 2.10 12.84
CA VAL A 95 -12.80 2.65 13.64
C VAL A 95 -11.48 2.05 13.21
N TYR A 96 -10.51 2.90 12.91
CA TYR A 96 -9.17 2.47 12.54
C TYR A 96 -8.12 3.16 13.40
N HIS A 97 -7.24 2.37 13.97
CA HIS A 97 -6.08 2.80 14.74
C HIS A 97 -4.82 2.50 13.95
N LYS A 98 -3.96 3.50 13.79
CA LYS A 98 -2.66 3.34 13.14
C LYS A 98 -1.55 3.84 14.05
N LEU A 99 -0.56 2.98 14.29
CA LEU A 99 0.67 3.31 15.01
C LEU A 99 1.84 3.16 14.04
N LEU A 100 2.66 4.21 13.92
CA LEU A 100 3.94 4.20 13.23
C LEU A 100 5.02 4.60 14.22
N GLY A 101 6.01 3.77 14.40
CA GLY A 101 7.16 4.02 15.28
C GLY A 101 8.46 3.74 14.54
N ASN A 102 9.47 4.58 14.81
CA ASN A 102 10.83 4.35 14.37
C ASN A 102 11.79 4.80 15.47
N LEU A 103 12.70 3.92 15.83
CA LEU A 103 13.83 4.22 16.71
C LEU A 103 15.11 4.03 15.90
N TYR A 104 16.04 4.99 15.99
CA TYR A 104 17.31 4.88 15.31
C TYR A 104 18.48 5.37 16.16
N ALA A 105 19.65 4.84 15.86
CA ALA A 105 20.92 5.35 16.34
C ALA A 105 21.85 5.63 15.15
N GLU A 106 22.53 6.75 15.17
CA GLU A 106 23.61 7.09 14.25
C GLU A 106 24.92 7.14 15.03
N ILE A 107 25.90 6.33 14.60
CA ILE A 107 27.20 6.19 15.22
C ILE A 107 28.25 6.67 14.22
N SER A 108 28.94 7.74 14.54
CA SER A 108 30.06 8.27 13.75
C SER A 108 31.36 7.67 14.27
N PHE A 109 31.88 6.64 13.61
CA PHE A 109 33.16 6.02 13.97
C PHE A 109 34.33 6.96 13.67
N THR A 110 34.21 7.69 12.57
CA THR A 110 35.10 8.78 12.17
C THR A 110 34.26 9.91 11.54
N PRO A 111 34.82 11.10 11.26
CA PRO A 111 34.07 12.10 10.50
C PRO A 111 33.56 11.63 9.14
N ASP A 112 34.26 10.66 8.55
CA ASP A 112 33.99 10.14 7.21
C ASP A 112 33.14 8.84 7.22
N LEU A 113 33.07 8.11 8.35
CA LEU A 113 32.42 6.79 8.45
C LEU A 113 31.32 6.78 9.51
N LYS A 114 30.09 6.50 9.08
CA LYS A 114 28.89 6.48 9.91
C LYS A 114 28.09 5.20 9.73
N LEU A 115 27.59 4.67 10.82
CA LEU A 115 26.61 3.60 10.85
C LEU A 115 25.28 4.16 11.36
N LYS A 116 24.23 3.94 10.61
CA LYS A 116 22.85 4.17 11.06
C LYS A 116 22.16 2.84 11.21
N THR A 117 21.72 2.51 12.42
CA THR A 117 20.84 1.38 12.72
C THR A 117 19.45 1.91 13.03
N SER A 118 18.42 1.28 12.49
CA SER A 118 17.05 1.68 12.75
C SER A 118 16.10 0.49 12.86
N MET A 119 15.11 0.62 13.74
CA MET A 119 14.01 -0.31 13.94
C MET A 119 12.69 0.43 13.80
N GLY A 120 11.92 0.06 12.78
CA GLY A 120 10.58 0.58 12.52
C GLY A 120 9.51 -0.43 12.86
N ILE A 121 8.36 0.07 13.33
CA ILE A 121 7.13 -0.69 13.53
C ILE A 121 5.95 0.05 12.91
N GLU A 122 5.09 -0.68 12.23
CA GLU A 122 3.80 -0.20 11.74
C GLU A 122 2.73 -1.17 12.24
N MET A 123 1.70 -0.65 12.90
CA MET A 123 0.53 -1.42 13.34
C MET A 123 -0.73 -0.73 12.87
N GLY A 124 -1.66 -1.49 12.36
CA GLY A 124 -3.00 -1.06 12.00
C GLY A 124 -4.02 -2.02 12.60
N ALA A 125 -5.01 -1.49 13.32
CA ALA A 125 -6.11 -2.27 13.86
C ALA A 125 -7.42 -1.61 13.45
N SER A 126 -8.32 -2.37 12.84
CA SER A 126 -9.64 -1.88 12.44
C SER A 126 -10.76 -2.71 13.06
N ARG A 127 -11.87 -2.03 13.28
CA ARG A 127 -13.15 -2.61 13.61
C ARG A 127 -14.20 -2.00 12.71
N TYR A 128 -14.92 -2.84 12.00
CA TYR A 128 -16.05 -2.46 11.18
C TYR A 128 -17.31 -3.15 11.69
N LYS A 129 -18.34 -2.35 12.00
CA LYS A 129 -19.66 -2.81 12.33
C LYS A 129 -20.63 -2.29 11.29
N GLU A 130 -21.51 -3.13 10.84
CA GLU A 130 -22.57 -2.77 9.93
C GLU A 130 -23.87 -3.42 10.39
N PHE A 131 -24.96 -2.67 10.31
CA PHE A 131 -26.31 -3.18 10.46
C PHE A 131 -27.12 -2.78 9.24
N LEU A 132 -27.73 -3.75 8.59
CA LEU A 132 -28.69 -3.59 7.50
C LEU A 132 -30.09 -3.78 8.06
N ASP A 133 -30.90 -2.73 7.93
CA ASP A 133 -32.29 -2.72 8.39
C ASP A 133 -33.13 -3.76 7.63
N PRO A 134 -33.94 -4.60 8.34
CA PRO A 134 -34.74 -5.63 7.72
C PRO A 134 -35.96 -5.11 6.88
N PHE A 135 -36.27 -3.81 6.98
CA PHE A 135 -37.50 -3.28 6.39
C PHE A 135 -37.26 -2.23 5.31
N SER A 136 -36.20 -1.45 5.41
CA SER A 136 -36.00 -0.21 4.65
C SER A 136 -35.67 -0.43 3.18
N SER A 137 -34.97 -1.50 2.82
CA SER A 137 -34.55 -1.80 1.44
C SER A 137 -35.03 -3.17 0.97
N ALA A 138 -35.05 -3.40 -0.37
CA ALA A 138 -35.35 -4.73 -0.92
C ALA A 138 -34.31 -5.76 -0.48
N TRP A 139 -33.04 -5.35 -0.46
CA TRP A 139 -31.95 -6.20 0.02
C TRP A 139 -32.10 -6.53 1.51
N GLY A 140 -32.41 -5.53 2.35
CA GLY A 140 -32.67 -5.73 3.78
C GLY A 140 -33.81 -6.69 4.04
N ARG A 141 -34.90 -6.55 3.30
CA ARG A 141 -36.07 -7.49 3.37
C ARG A 141 -35.71 -8.91 2.94
N ASN A 142 -34.90 -9.05 1.86
CA ASN A 142 -34.44 -10.34 1.38
C ASN A 142 -33.52 -11.06 2.40
N GLN A 143 -32.62 -10.32 3.07
CA GLN A 143 -31.76 -10.88 4.11
C GLN A 143 -32.46 -10.97 5.48
N GLN A 144 -33.64 -10.42 5.62
CA GLN A 144 -34.35 -10.25 6.92
C GLN A 144 -33.46 -9.45 7.91
N GLY A 145 -32.78 -8.40 7.42
CA GLY A 145 -31.76 -7.69 8.16
C GLY A 145 -30.44 -8.47 8.29
N GLN A 146 -29.35 -7.77 8.47
CA GLN A 146 -28.04 -8.37 8.68
C GLN A 146 -27.19 -7.50 9.62
N ALA A 147 -26.50 -8.12 10.56
CA ALA A 147 -25.41 -7.47 11.30
C ALA A 147 -24.08 -8.12 10.89
N SER A 148 -23.07 -7.30 10.65
CA SER A 148 -21.70 -7.72 10.34
C SER A 148 -20.73 -7.13 11.34
N TYR A 149 -19.75 -7.91 11.75
CA TYR A 149 -18.66 -7.50 12.61
C TYR A 149 -17.34 -8.01 12.04
N ASN A 150 -16.51 -7.10 11.59
CA ASN A 150 -15.23 -7.41 10.98
C ASN A 150 -14.12 -6.74 11.77
N THR A 151 -13.04 -7.47 12.01
CA THR A 151 -11.83 -6.96 12.65
C THR A 151 -10.62 -7.29 11.78
N SER A 152 -9.65 -6.38 11.78
CA SER A 152 -8.37 -6.62 11.12
C SER A 152 -7.23 -6.10 11.98
N LEU A 153 -6.15 -6.86 12.03
CA LEU A 153 -4.90 -6.49 12.66
C LEU A 153 -3.77 -6.68 11.67
N ASN A 154 -3.03 -5.62 11.40
CA ASN A 154 -1.87 -5.66 10.55
C ASN A 154 -0.66 -5.16 11.32
N TYR A 155 0.47 -5.84 11.23
CA TYR A 155 1.71 -5.31 11.77
C TYR A 155 2.88 -5.61 10.84
N LYS A 156 3.80 -4.65 10.77
CA LYS A 156 5.05 -4.74 10.06
C LYS A 156 6.16 -4.24 10.95
N TRP A 157 7.25 -4.98 11.00
CA TRP A 157 8.51 -4.45 11.50
C TRP A 157 9.53 -4.36 10.36
N ILE A 158 10.44 -3.43 10.47
CA ILE A 158 11.56 -3.24 9.56
C ILE A 158 12.81 -2.89 10.37
N ASN A 159 13.89 -3.58 10.09
CA ASN A 159 15.22 -3.26 10.61
C ASN A 159 16.13 -2.87 9.45
N GLU A 160 16.89 -1.80 9.62
CA GLU A 160 17.79 -1.27 8.60
C GLU A 160 19.14 -0.95 9.22
N GLU A 161 20.21 -1.48 8.63
CA GLU A 161 21.59 -1.21 8.98
C GLU A 161 22.29 -0.59 7.78
N ILE A 162 22.69 0.67 7.90
CA ILE A 162 23.27 1.43 6.79
C ILE A 162 24.64 2.00 7.22
N LEU A 163 25.68 1.47 6.63
CA LEU A 163 27.05 1.99 6.77
C LEU A 163 27.35 2.93 5.61
N THR A 164 27.74 4.15 5.92
CA THR A 164 28.08 5.19 4.93
C THR A 164 29.50 5.69 5.15
N TYR A 165 30.29 5.71 4.08
CA TYR A 165 31.61 6.33 4.04
C TYR A 165 31.60 7.47 3.03
N THR A 166 32.04 8.67 3.43
CA THR A 166 32.09 9.84 2.56
C THR A 166 33.45 10.51 2.70
N LYS A 167 34.15 10.75 1.58
CA LYS A 167 35.47 11.35 1.56
C LYS A 167 35.59 12.34 0.42
N LYS A 168 36.16 13.51 0.74
CA LYS A 168 36.57 14.49 -0.27
C LYS A 168 38.11 14.65 -0.21
N ILE A 169 38.74 14.48 -1.37
CA ILE A 169 40.22 14.62 -1.53
C ILE A 169 40.46 15.54 -2.72
N GLY A 170 40.81 16.80 -2.45
CA GLY A 170 40.92 17.81 -3.50
C GLY A 170 39.61 17.96 -4.26
N ASP A 171 39.66 17.73 -5.55
CA ASP A 171 38.52 17.84 -6.47
C ASP A 171 37.69 16.55 -6.55
N HIS A 172 38.11 15.49 -5.87
CA HIS A 172 37.42 14.19 -5.89
C HIS A 172 36.50 14.04 -4.68
N SER A 173 35.24 13.71 -4.89
CA SER A 173 34.27 13.36 -3.86
C SER A 173 33.80 11.93 -4.04
N PHE A 174 33.95 11.13 -2.99
CA PHE A 174 33.50 9.74 -2.93
C PHE A 174 32.45 9.56 -1.86
N SER A 175 31.40 8.81 -2.16
CA SER A 175 30.51 8.26 -1.15
C SER A 175 30.26 6.80 -1.45
N ALA A 176 30.41 5.95 -0.44
CA ALA A 176 30.08 4.53 -0.51
C ALA A 176 29.08 4.20 0.60
N LEU A 177 28.09 3.40 0.26
CA LEU A 177 27.06 2.94 1.18
C LEU A 177 26.93 1.45 1.05
N ALA A 178 26.88 0.73 2.17
CA ALA A 178 26.50 -0.67 2.28
C ALA A 178 25.36 -0.80 3.26
N GLY A 179 24.36 -1.59 2.92
CA GLY A 179 23.18 -1.72 3.76
C GLY A 179 22.60 -3.13 3.78
N PHE A 180 21.95 -3.42 4.91
CA PHE A 180 21.11 -4.59 5.11
C PHE A 180 19.75 -4.14 5.60
N VAL A 181 18.69 -4.71 5.03
CA VAL A 181 17.30 -4.44 5.44
C VAL A 181 16.59 -5.76 5.61
N ALA A 182 15.90 -5.93 6.74
CA ALA A 182 15.01 -7.05 6.98
C ALA A 182 13.64 -6.54 7.41
N SER A 183 12.57 -7.16 6.92
CA SER A 183 11.22 -6.80 7.31
C SER A 183 10.29 -8.01 7.30
N ARG A 184 9.27 -7.96 8.15
CA ARG A 184 8.17 -8.92 8.15
C ARG A 184 6.86 -8.18 8.29
N TYR A 185 5.91 -8.56 7.47
CA TYR A 185 4.51 -8.16 7.54
C TYR A 185 3.64 -9.34 7.92
N VAL A 186 2.64 -9.10 8.76
CA VAL A 186 1.57 -10.04 9.08
C VAL A 186 0.25 -9.29 9.05
N GLY A 187 -0.74 -9.87 8.40
CA GLY A 187 -2.12 -9.39 8.39
C GLY A 187 -3.06 -10.50 8.78
N GLU A 188 -3.98 -10.18 9.68
CA GLU A 188 -5.01 -11.08 10.19
C GLU A 188 -6.36 -10.38 10.10
N SER A 189 -7.39 -11.09 9.68
CA SER A 189 -8.75 -10.57 9.75
C SER A 189 -9.74 -11.66 10.14
N ALA A 190 -10.78 -11.27 10.86
CA ALA A 190 -11.90 -12.12 11.20
C ALA A 190 -13.21 -11.43 10.82
N ASN A 191 -14.07 -12.17 10.12
CA ASN A 191 -15.33 -11.66 9.61
C ASN A 191 -16.47 -12.55 10.14
N SER A 192 -17.49 -11.91 10.69
CA SER A 192 -18.70 -12.58 11.17
C SER A 192 -19.92 -11.80 10.74
N SER A 193 -20.96 -12.50 10.35
CA SER A 193 -22.27 -11.87 10.09
C SER A 193 -23.40 -12.78 10.50
N ILE A 194 -24.52 -12.17 10.84
CA ILE A 194 -25.76 -12.86 11.21
C ILE A 194 -26.93 -12.13 10.57
N ARG A 195 -27.98 -12.85 10.19
CA ARG A 195 -29.19 -12.32 9.58
C ARG A 195 -30.42 -12.83 10.31
N GLY A 196 -31.61 -12.40 9.87
CA GLY A 196 -32.86 -12.81 10.48
C GLY A 196 -33.19 -12.02 11.74
N PHE A 197 -33.36 -10.72 11.58
CA PHE A 197 -33.78 -9.80 12.65
C PHE A 197 -35.29 -9.60 12.61
N SER A 198 -35.91 -9.65 13.77
CA SER A 198 -37.35 -9.43 13.92
C SER A 198 -37.74 -7.95 13.94
N ASP A 199 -36.78 -7.06 14.29
CA ASP A 199 -36.96 -5.61 14.31
C ASP A 199 -35.65 -4.88 13.95
N ASN A 200 -35.72 -3.56 13.85
CA ASN A 200 -34.59 -2.69 13.53
C ASN A 200 -34.07 -1.85 14.73
N LYS A 201 -34.44 -2.22 15.95
CA LYS A 201 -34.04 -1.46 17.15
C LYS A 201 -32.75 -1.98 17.79
N ILE A 202 -32.51 -3.29 17.64
CA ILE A 202 -31.34 -3.94 18.24
C ILE A 202 -30.35 -4.31 17.14
N HIS A 203 -29.30 -3.52 16.98
CA HIS A 203 -28.25 -3.70 15.98
C HIS A 203 -27.15 -4.67 16.40
N SER A 204 -27.37 -5.43 17.48
CA SER A 204 -26.40 -6.41 17.99
C SER A 204 -26.53 -7.74 17.24
N MET A 205 -25.41 -8.39 16.95
CA MET A 205 -25.38 -9.74 16.39
C MET A 205 -26.20 -10.75 17.22
N ASN A 206 -26.33 -10.52 18.53
CA ASN A 206 -27.09 -11.42 19.40
C ASN A 206 -28.61 -11.46 19.11
N ALA A 207 -29.12 -10.50 18.33
CA ALA A 207 -30.55 -10.43 17.99
C ALA A 207 -30.89 -11.15 16.66
N GLY A 208 -29.89 -11.53 15.86
CA GLY A 208 -30.10 -12.31 14.65
C GLY A 208 -30.30 -13.80 14.95
N THR A 209 -30.93 -14.52 14.00
CA THR A 209 -31.29 -15.93 14.17
C THR A 209 -30.52 -16.87 13.28
N VAL A 210 -29.96 -16.41 12.14
CA VAL A 210 -29.27 -17.21 11.14
C VAL A 210 -27.82 -16.77 11.03
N LEU A 211 -26.91 -17.52 11.65
CA LEU A 211 -25.48 -17.27 11.59
C LEU A 211 -24.94 -17.62 10.19
N ASN A 212 -24.29 -16.67 9.53
CA ASN A 212 -23.47 -16.97 8.39
C ASN A 212 -22.14 -17.59 8.84
N LYS A 213 -21.55 -18.44 8.00
CA LYS A 213 -20.26 -19.07 8.35
C LYS A 213 -19.19 -17.99 8.56
N PRO A 214 -18.60 -17.90 9.75
CA PRO A 214 -17.48 -16.97 9.97
C PRO A 214 -16.28 -17.32 9.10
N SER A 215 -15.46 -16.33 8.78
CA SER A 215 -14.22 -16.52 8.04
C SER A 215 -13.07 -15.82 8.73
N GLU A 216 -11.87 -16.39 8.55
CA GLU A 216 -10.60 -15.81 8.96
C GLU A 216 -9.67 -15.77 7.76
N ASP A 217 -8.88 -14.69 7.68
CA ASP A 217 -7.82 -14.58 6.70
C ASP A 217 -6.50 -14.29 7.41
N TYR A 218 -5.46 -14.96 6.99
CA TYR A 218 -4.09 -14.78 7.48
C TYR A 218 -3.13 -14.67 6.31
N GLY A 219 -2.29 -13.63 6.32
CA GLY A 219 -1.23 -13.42 5.35
C GLY A 219 0.05 -12.94 5.99
N ALA A 220 1.18 -13.53 5.62
CA ALA A 220 2.47 -13.09 6.10
C ALA A 220 3.49 -13.05 4.96
N SER A 221 4.40 -12.08 5.02
CA SER A 221 5.56 -12.02 4.15
C SER A 221 6.80 -11.54 4.89
N THR A 222 7.95 -12.06 4.49
CA THR A 222 9.26 -11.67 5.02
C THR A 222 10.15 -11.28 3.85
N ASN A 223 10.83 -10.15 3.98
CA ASN A 223 11.75 -9.66 2.99
C ASN A 223 13.11 -9.41 3.64
N ALA A 224 14.18 -9.69 2.89
CA ALA A 224 15.56 -9.36 3.27
C ALA A 224 16.28 -8.78 2.06
N SER A 225 17.07 -7.74 2.28
CA SER A 225 17.77 -7.03 1.20
C SER A 225 19.20 -6.72 1.62
N VAL A 226 20.12 -6.89 0.68
CA VAL A 226 21.49 -6.35 0.77
C VAL A 226 21.66 -5.33 -0.33
N LEU A 227 22.20 -4.18 0.01
CA LEU A 227 22.35 -3.09 -0.95
C LEU A 227 23.72 -2.42 -0.82
N GLY A 228 24.20 -1.92 -1.95
CA GLY A 228 25.43 -1.14 -2.04
C GLY A 228 25.29 -0.02 -3.05
N ARG A 229 25.90 1.11 -2.75
CA ARG A 229 25.99 2.26 -3.66
C ARG A 229 27.37 2.87 -3.57
N VAL A 230 27.91 3.25 -4.71
CA VAL A 230 29.11 4.09 -4.79
C VAL A 230 28.77 5.26 -5.70
N THR A 231 29.05 6.46 -5.20
CA THR A 231 28.98 7.71 -5.97
C THR A 231 30.35 8.34 -6.06
N TYR A 232 30.66 8.87 -7.20
CA TYR A 232 31.89 9.57 -7.49
C TYR A 232 31.59 10.87 -8.22
N ASP A 233 32.22 11.92 -7.79
CA ASP A 233 32.16 13.25 -8.40
C ASP A 233 33.59 13.78 -8.54
N TYR A 234 33.92 14.23 -9.74
CA TYR A 234 35.17 14.94 -10.02
C TYR A 234 34.84 16.33 -10.54
N GLN A 235 35.23 17.35 -9.75
CA GLN A 235 35.07 18.79 -10.04
C GLN A 235 33.64 19.21 -10.37
N ASN A 236 32.63 18.48 -9.93
CA ASN A 236 31.23 18.64 -10.40
C ASN A 236 31.06 18.51 -11.92
N LYS A 237 32.05 17.98 -12.63
CA LYS A 237 32.04 17.75 -14.09
C LYS A 237 31.65 16.35 -14.46
N TYR A 238 32.29 15.37 -13.81
CA TYR A 238 32.08 13.95 -14.09
C TYR A 238 31.45 13.30 -12.88
N LEU A 239 30.23 12.83 -13.07
CA LEU A 239 29.42 12.22 -12.04
C LEU A 239 29.20 10.76 -12.38
N ALA A 240 29.42 9.87 -11.44
CA ALA A 240 29.14 8.44 -11.60
C ALA A 240 28.46 7.89 -10.37
N THR A 241 27.45 7.05 -10.57
CA THR A 241 26.80 6.30 -9.50
C THR A 241 26.63 4.86 -9.96
N VAL A 242 26.99 3.92 -9.08
CA VAL A 242 26.73 2.49 -9.26
C VAL A 242 25.96 2.02 -8.05
N ASN A 243 24.86 1.29 -8.29
CA ASN A 243 24.09 0.64 -7.24
C ASN A 243 23.99 -0.85 -7.52
N PHE A 244 23.93 -1.61 -6.46
CA PHE A 244 23.58 -3.02 -6.50
C PHE A 244 22.60 -3.32 -5.38
N ARG A 245 21.55 -4.11 -5.68
CA ARG A 245 20.58 -4.56 -4.71
C ARG A 245 20.26 -6.02 -4.95
N ALA A 246 20.33 -6.80 -3.90
CA ALA A 246 19.83 -8.17 -3.85
C ALA A 246 18.66 -8.21 -2.87
N ASP A 247 17.47 -8.56 -3.37
CA ASP A 247 16.23 -8.61 -2.60
C ASP A 247 15.69 -10.03 -2.55
N GLY A 248 15.41 -10.51 -1.34
CA GLY A 248 14.77 -11.78 -1.09
C GLY A 248 13.33 -11.58 -0.60
N SER A 249 12.37 -12.32 -1.18
CA SER A 249 10.96 -12.30 -0.79
C SER A 249 10.45 -13.71 -0.52
N SER A 250 9.75 -13.90 0.62
CA SER A 250 9.15 -15.18 0.99
C SER A 250 7.92 -15.56 0.15
N LYS A 251 7.42 -14.64 -0.68
CA LYS A 251 6.28 -14.88 -1.58
C LYS A 251 6.64 -15.84 -2.73
N PHE A 252 7.93 -15.94 -3.06
CA PHE A 252 8.43 -16.81 -4.13
C PHE A 252 8.91 -18.16 -3.58
N GLY A 253 8.93 -19.15 -4.46
CA GLY A 253 9.49 -20.49 -4.17
C GLY A 253 10.95 -20.41 -3.75
N VAL A 254 11.42 -21.42 -2.99
CA VAL A 254 12.72 -21.43 -2.33
C VAL A 254 13.90 -21.14 -3.25
N ASN A 255 13.83 -21.58 -4.51
CA ASN A 255 14.88 -21.40 -5.51
C ASN A 255 14.84 -20.05 -6.24
N ASN A 256 13.74 -19.26 -6.10
CA ASN A 256 13.49 -18.03 -6.84
C ASN A 256 13.27 -16.82 -5.92
N ARG A 257 13.58 -16.96 -4.62
CA ARG A 257 13.35 -15.90 -3.63
C ARG A 257 14.18 -14.65 -3.89
N TRP A 258 15.40 -14.81 -4.43
CA TRP A 258 16.33 -13.72 -4.59
C TRP A 258 16.29 -13.12 -5.98
N GLY A 259 16.11 -11.80 -6.06
CA GLY A 259 16.28 -10.98 -7.23
C GLY A 259 17.51 -10.08 -7.12
N TYR A 260 18.18 -9.81 -8.25
CA TYR A 260 19.39 -8.99 -8.31
C TYR A 260 19.15 -7.81 -9.25
N PHE A 261 19.38 -6.60 -8.75
CA PHE A 261 19.00 -5.36 -9.42
C PHE A 261 20.16 -4.38 -9.46
N PRO A 262 21.09 -4.54 -10.40
CA PRO A 262 22.15 -3.58 -10.63
C PRO A 262 21.63 -2.34 -11.35
N SER A 263 22.28 -1.19 -11.10
CA SER A 263 22.06 0.03 -11.86
C SER A 263 23.29 0.92 -11.86
N PHE A 264 23.44 1.75 -12.90
CA PHE A 264 24.44 2.78 -12.95
C PHE A 264 23.90 4.05 -13.61
N SER A 265 24.48 5.18 -13.27
CA SER A 265 24.25 6.44 -13.94
C SER A 265 25.57 7.22 -14.09
N LEU A 266 25.70 7.88 -15.24
CA LEU A 266 26.82 8.76 -15.57
C LEU A 266 26.26 10.14 -15.90
N GLY A 267 26.94 11.18 -15.44
CA GLY A 267 26.64 12.56 -15.75
C GLY A 267 27.92 13.30 -16.16
N TRP A 268 27.81 14.04 -17.24
CA TRP A 268 28.89 14.91 -17.71
C TRP A 268 28.36 16.33 -17.85
N ARG A 269 28.92 17.23 -17.04
CA ARG A 269 28.60 18.66 -17.10
C ARG A 269 29.57 19.31 -18.10
N LEU A 270 29.14 19.48 -19.34
CA LEU A 270 29.91 20.00 -20.43
C LEU A 270 30.34 21.45 -20.18
N THR A 271 29.49 22.27 -19.55
CA THR A 271 29.84 23.66 -19.20
C THR A 271 30.98 23.79 -18.22
N GLY A 272 31.37 22.73 -17.52
CA GLY A 272 32.58 22.68 -16.72
C GLY A 272 33.86 22.58 -17.55
N GLU A 273 33.80 22.33 -18.84
CA GLU A 273 34.97 22.15 -19.72
C GLU A 273 35.48 23.45 -20.30
N GLU A 274 36.79 23.52 -20.52
CA GLU A 274 37.46 24.72 -21.04
C GLU A 274 36.92 25.13 -22.42
N PHE A 275 36.60 24.16 -23.30
CA PHE A 275 36.07 24.44 -24.65
C PHE A 275 34.67 25.00 -24.66
N MET A 276 33.92 24.93 -23.54
CA MET A 276 32.58 25.49 -23.41
C MET A 276 32.59 26.91 -22.82
N LYS A 277 33.66 27.36 -22.22
CA LYS A 277 33.80 28.71 -21.61
C LYS A 277 33.47 29.87 -22.55
N PRO A 278 33.75 29.81 -23.88
CA PRO A 278 33.37 30.92 -24.79
C PRO A 278 31.89 31.08 -25.02
N LEU A 279 31.05 30.14 -24.55
CA LEU A 279 29.59 30.17 -24.74
C LEU A 279 28.88 30.84 -23.56
N ASP A 280 29.06 32.15 -23.38
CA ASP A 280 28.55 32.91 -22.24
C ASP A 280 27.01 32.88 -22.10
N TRP A 281 26.29 32.62 -23.19
CA TRP A 281 24.83 32.49 -23.18
C TRP A 281 24.34 31.16 -22.56
N LEU A 282 25.22 30.15 -22.45
CA LEU A 282 24.96 28.84 -21.94
C LEU A 282 25.38 28.75 -20.46
N SER A 283 24.40 28.69 -19.57
CA SER A 283 24.64 28.69 -18.12
C SER A 283 24.96 27.29 -17.58
N ASP A 284 24.31 26.26 -18.06
CA ASP A 284 24.58 24.84 -17.74
C ASP A 284 24.19 23.94 -18.90
N LEU A 285 25.01 22.91 -19.14
CA LEU A 285 24.73 21.82 -20.06
C LEU A 285 25.26 20.54 -19.45
N LYS A 286 24.36 19.61 -19.17
CA LYS A 286 24.68 18.32 -18.55
C LYS A 286 24.07 17.19 -19.36
N LEU A 287 24.89 16.27 -19.81
CA LEU A 287 24.46 14.99 -20.40
C LEU A 287 24.35 13.94 -19.30
N ARG A 288 23.28 13.15 -19.34
CA ARG A 288 23.01 12.06 -18.39
C ARG A 288 22.73 10.76 -19.15
N VAL A 289 23.34 9.69 -18.68
CA VAL A 289 23.05 8.32 -19.15
C VAL A 289 22.84 7.45 -17.93
N GLY A 290 21.80 6.64 -17.97
CA GLY A 290 21.47 5.72 -16.90
C GLY A 290 20.94 4.40 -17.44
N TRP A 291 21.29 3.34 -16.75
CA TRP A 291 20.75 2.01 -16.98
C TRP A 291 20.49 1.35 -15.61
N GLY A 292 19.40 0.61 -15.50
CA GLY A 292 19.11 -0.09 -14.26
C GLY A 292 18.00 -1.10 -14.38
N GLN A 293 17.97 -1.99 -13.40
CA GLN A 293 16.94 -3.00 -13.22
C GLN A 293 16.20 -2.76 -11.91
N VAL A 294 14.87 -3.00 -11.93
CA VAL A 294 13.99 -2.94 -10.77
C VAL A 294 13.16 -4.21 -10.73
N GLY A 295 13.00 -4.78 -9.54
CA GLY A 295 12.17 -5.94 -9.27
C GLY A 295 10.78 -5.54 -8.76
N ASN A 296 9.79 -6.40 -9.02
CA ASN A 296 8.45 -6.33 -8.46
C ASN A 296 8.08 -7.71 -7.89
N ASP A 297 7.59 -7.76 -6.63
CA ASP A 297 7.10 -8.96 -5.95
C ASP A 297 5.61 -8.86 -5.58
N GLN A 298 4.84 -8.05 -6.32
CA GLN A 298 3.41 -7.88 -6.09
C GLN A 298 2.61 -9.12 -6.54
N VAL A 299 2.74 -10.18 -5.77
CA VAL A 299 1.89 -11.38 -5.83
C VAL A 299 1.26 -11.62 -4.46
N GLY A 300 0.20 -12.40 -4.44
CA GLY A 300 -0.46 -12.82 -3.21
C GLY A 300 0.49 -13.58 -2.27
N TYR A 301 0.13 -13.64 -0.99
CA TYR A 301 0.82 -14.50 -0.04
C TYR A 301 0.65 -15.96 -0.47
N TYR A 302 1.71 -16.74 -0.31
CA TYR A 302 1.70 -18.18 -0.63
C TYR A 302 1.43 -18.54 -2.10
N SER A 303 1.53 -17.59 -3.05
CA SER A 303 1.24 -17.82 -4.48
C SER A 303 2.12 -18.90 -5.12
N SER A 304 3.28 -19.22 -4.55
CA SER A 304 4.14 -20.31 -5.01
C SER A 304 3.67 -21.70 -4.54
N TYR A 305 2.76 -21.78 -3.56
CA TYR A 305 2.29 -23.05 -2.99
C TYR A 305 0.98 -23.52 -3.62
N GLY A 306 0.79 -24.85 -3.65
CA GLY A 306 -0.53 -25.43 -3.89
C GLY A 306 -1.41 -25.25 -2.66
N ILE A 307 -2.62 -24.74 -2.83
CA ILE A 307 -3.58 -24.51 -1.75
C ILE A 307 -4.80 -25.40 -1.98
N TYR A 308 -5.29 -25.97 -0.89
CA TYR A 308 -6.53 -26.76 -0.90
C TYR A 308 -7.64 -25.98 -0.21
N GLY A 309 -8.78 -25.89 -0.89
CA GLY A 309 -10.03 -25.39 -0.33
C GLY A 309 -10.83 -26.52 0.31
N ILE A 310 -11.70 -26.15 1.26
CA ILE A 310 -12.67 -27.05 1.90
C ILE A 310 -14.06 -26.78 1.32
N GLY A 311 -14.99 -27.73 1.50
CA GLY A 311 -16.40 -27.55 1.08
C GLY A 311 -16.78 -28.26 -0.22
N ALA A 312 -15.86 -29.01 -0.85
CA ALA A 312 -16.21 -29.97 -1.89
C ALA A 312 -16.83 -31.25 -1.26
N ASN A 313 -17.95 -31.04 -0.55
CA ASN A 313 -18.63 -32.13 0.15
C ASN A 313 -19.18 -33.16 -0.84
N TYR A 314 -19.12 -34.44 -0.48
CA TYR A 314 -19.67 -35.52 -1.28
C TYR A 314 -20.61 -36.38 -0.43
N ASN A 315 -21.64 -36.95 -1.09
CA ASN A 315 -22.61 -37.84 -0.45
C ASN A 315 -22.10 -39.27 -0.58
N MET A 316 -21.97 -39.96 0.53
CA MET A 316 -21.65 -41.36 0.60
C MET A 316 -22.72 -42.08 1.42
N ASP A 317 -23.53 -42.88 0.76
CA ASP A 317 -24.63 -43.62 1.37
C ASP A 317 -25.64 -42.77 2.19
N GLY A 318 -25.91 -41.56 1.71
CA GLY A 318 -26.80 -40.61 2.39
C GLY A 318 -26.13 -39.71 3.45
N VAL A 319 -24.86 -39.92 3.72
CA VAL A 319 -24.07 -39.11 4.64
C VAL A 319 -23.22 -38.12 3.87
N ILE A 320 -23.36 -36.82 4.20
CA ILE A 320 -22.52 -35.77 3.61
C ILE A 320 -21.15 -35.73 4.34
N LEU A 321 -20.11 -36.11 3.61
CA LEU A 321 -18.72 -36.05 4.11
C LEU A 321 -18.03 -34.80 3.61
N PRO A 322 -17.22 -34.13 4.48
CA PRO A 322 -16.43 -32.99 4.06
C PRO A 322 -15.32 -33.41 3.10
N GLY A 323 -15.21 -32.69 1.99
CA GLY A 323 -14.20 -32.91 0.97
C GLY A 323 -13.28 -31.70 0.78
N TYR A 324 -12.16 -31.97 0.13
CA TYR A 324 -11.15 -30.97 -0.22
C TYR A 324 -11.00 -30.90 -1.74
N TYR A 325 -10.69 -29.72 -2.24
CA TYR A 325 -10.34 -29.54 -3.64
C TYR A 325 -9.13 -28.61 -3.76
N GLN A 326 -8.34 -28.78 -4.80
CA GLN A 326 -7.21 -27.89 -5.05
C GLN A 326 -7.76 -26.54 -5.55
N SER A 327 -7.66 -25.50 -4.71
CA SER A 327 -8.11 -24.15 -5.04
C SER A 327 -7.04 -23.34 -5.76
N GLN A 328 -5.75 -23.70 -5.58
CA GLN A 328 -4.62 -23.06 -6.25
C GLN A 328 -3.57 -24.11 -6.62
N ILE A 329 -3.11 -24.08 -7.87
CA ILE A 329 -1.99 -24.88 -8.34
C ILE A 329 -0.70 -24.19 -7.90
N GLY A 330 0.21 -24.93 -7.25
CA GLY A 330 1.52 -24.41 -6.89
C GLY A 330 2.37 -24.07 -8.11
N ASN A 331 3.13 -22.98 -8.03
CA ASN A 331 4.10 -22.58 -9.06
C ASN A 331 5.46 -22.29 -8.41
N ASP A 332 6.31 -23.28 -8.36
CA ASP A 332 7.68 -23.21 -7.83
C ASP A 332 8.63 -22.36 -8.70
N LYS A 333 8.24 -22.10 -9.96
CA LYS A 333 8.98 -21.26 -10.91
C LYS A 333 8.63 -19.78 -10.79
N LEU A 334 7.64 -19.41 -9.96
CA LEU A 334 7.25 -18.03 -9.71
C LEU A 334 8.46 -17.23 -9.21
N ARG A 335 8.76 -16.12 -9.87
CA ARG A 335 9.95 -15.29 -9.62
C ARG A 335 9.64 -13.82 -9.74
N TRP A 336 10.63 -13.00 -9.42
CA TRP A 336 10.57 -11.55 -9.57
C TRP A 336 10.25 -11.12 -11.00
N GLU A 337 9.22 -10.29 -11.16
CA GLU A 337 9.05 -9.50 -12.37
C GLU A 337 10.20 -8.49 -12.44
N ARG A 338 10.81 -8.36 -13.61
CA ARG A 338 11.98 -7.51 -13.81
C ARG A 338 11.73 -6.45 -14.87
N THR A 339 11.90 -5.19 -14.49
CA THR A 339 11.90 -4.08 -15.43
C THR A 339 13.32 -3.57 -15.60
N THR A 340 13.78 -3.54 -16.85
CA THR A 340 15.07 -2.96 -17.27
C THR A 340 14.78 -1.64 -17.97
N GLN A 341 15.48 -0.58 -17.59
CA GLN A 341 15.31 0.74 -18.19
C GLN A 341 16.67 1.36 -18.54
N THR A 342 16.76 1.95 -19.73
CA THR A 342 17.88 2.77 -20.18
C THR A 342 17.36 4.18 -20.42
N ASN A 343 18.08 5.17 -19.92
CA ASN A 343 17.73 6.59 -20.03
C ASN A 343 18.89 7.37 -20.60
N VAL A 344 18.60 8.33 -21.47
CA VAL A 344 19.51 9.39 -21.89
C VAL A 344 18.81 10.71 -21.66
N GLY A 345 19.46 11.63 -20.95
CA GLY A 345 18.88 12.93 -20.60
C GLY A 345 19.85 14.06 -20.89
N LEU A 346 19.31 15.20 -21.21
CA LEU A 346 20.03 16.45 -21.43
C LEU A 346 19.39 17.56 -20.58
N ASP A 347 20.16 18.14 -19.68
CA ASP A 347 19.78 19.31 -18.91
C ASP A 347 20.46 20.53 -19.52
N PHE A 348 19.66 21.52 -19.85
CA PHE A 348 20.08 22.72 -20.58
C PHE A 348 19.60 23.95 -19.84
N SER A 349 20.52 24.87 -19.52
CA SER A 349 20.20 26.14 -18.86
C SER A 349 20.88 27.29 -19.58
N PHE A 350 20.15 28.35 -19.86
CA PHE A 350 20.64 29.51 -20.60
C PHE A 350 20.07 30.83 -20.05
N LEU A 351 20.58 31.98 -20.56
CA LEU A 351 20.23 33.32 -20.10
C LEU A 351 20.44 33.50 -18.58
N ASN A 352 21.62 33.12 -18.07
CA ASN A 352 21.96 33.18 -16.64
C ASN A 352 20.97 32.39 -15.75
N GLY A 353 20.52 31.23 -16.22
CA GLY A 353 19.63 30.35 -15.47
C GLY A 353 18.14 30.74 -15.52
N ARG A 354 17.76 31.78 -16.29
CA ARG A 354 16.37 32.19 -16.40
C ARG A 354 15.50 31.20 -17.19
N MET A 355 16.11 30.43 -18.07
CA MET A 355 15.42 29.40 -18.83
C MET A 355 16.15 28.07 -18.67
N THR A 356 15.38 27.05 -18.35
CA THR A 356 15.88 25.67 -18.22
C THR A 356 15.03 24.75 -19.07
N LEU A 357 15.68 23.80 -19.74
CA LEU A 357 15.05 22.74 -20.53
C LEU A 357 15.65 21.40 -20.10
N THR A 358 14.82 20.44 -19.78
CA THR A 358 15.22 19.06 -19.56
C THR A 358 14.55 18.19 -20.61
N ALA A 359 15.34 17.42 -21.35
CA ALA A 359 14.86 16.46 -22.33
C ALA A 359 15.35 15.06 -21.95
N ASP A 360 14.43 14.12 -21.84
CA ASP A 360 14.73 12.73 -21.51
C ASP A 360 14.14 11.80 -22.55
N ALA A 361 14.97 10.82 -23.00
CA ALA A 361 14.54 9.69 -23.78
C ALA A 361 14.81 8.40 -23.00
N TYR A 362 13.86 7.50 -23.00
CA TYR A 362 14.03 6.23 -22.29
C TYR A 362 13.48 5.04 -23.07
N TYR A 363 14.07 3.89 -22.83
CA TYR A 363 13.57 2.59 -23.27
C TYR A 363 13.38 1.70 -22.04
N LYS A 364 12.16 1.15 -21.88
CA LYS A 364 11.77 0.30 -20.76
C LYS A 364 11.29 -1.05 -21.29
N LYS A 365 11.80 -2.14 -20.70
CA LYS A 365 11.38 -3.52 -21.01
C LYS A 365 11.09 -4.24 -19.70
N THR A 366 9.89 -4.82 -19.59
CA THR A 366 9.50 -5.68 -18.46
C THR A 366 9.46 -7.14 -18.91
N THR A 367 10.00 -8.02 -18.11
CA THR A 367 10.07 -9.48 -18.31
C THR A 367 9.56 -10.20 -17.07
N ASP A 368 9.22 -11.48 -17.22
CA ASP A 368 8.69 -12.33 -16.13
C ASP A 368 7.45 -11.69 -15.46
N LEU A 369 6.52 -11.17 -16.28
CA LEU A 369 5.31 -10.49 -15.83
C LEU A 369 4.51 -11.34 -14.84
N LEU A 370 4.14 -10.72 -13.71
CA LEU A 370 3.25 -11.31 -12.72
C LEU A 370 1.81 -11.03 -13.12
N LEU A 371 1.14 -12.05 -13.67
CA LEU A 371 -0.28 -12.00 -14.03
C LEU A 371 -1.08 -12.77 -12.96
N MET A 372 -2.17 -12.17 -12.50
CA MET A 372 -3.16 -12.78 -11.59
C MET A 372 -4.40 -13.19 -12.37
#